data_651d689c2ca593a3a55dd481259fc8bb
#
_entry.id   651d689c2ca593a3a55dd481259fc8bb
#
_cell.length_a   1.000
_cell.length_b   1.000
_cell.length_c   1.000
_cell.angle_alpha   90.00
_cell.angle_beta   90.00
_cell.angle_gamma   90.00
#
_symmetry.space_group_name_H-M   'P 1'
#
loop_
_entity.id
_entity.type
_entity.pdbx_description
1 polymer ?
#
loop_
_entity_poly.entity_id
_entity_poly.type
_entity_poly.pdbx_seq_one_letter_code
_entity_poly.pdbx_strand_id
1 'polypeptide(L)'
;MLEKFEPSPYLDRFGVSAFDPGYIYVIRSQSRLKIGRSTGKLDRIRQARTWLPDGEVLGIKPFWNHRVLEKYLQLGLTMFWYKGEWYDFGGDEFEESFIDDFIAFDDADINRNSIDFIYFMNSSGMSEYTLEFSQRNVSKASFLREERVNRGGGNE
;
A
#
# COMPACT_ATOMS: atom_id res chain seq x y z
N MET A 1 -12.94 -15.35 -5.26
CA MET A 1 -13.98 -14.97 -4.32
C MET A 1 -13.38 -14.82 -2.95
N LEU A 2 -13.67 -13.72 -2.29
CA LEU A 2 -13.19 -13.49 -0.93
C LEU A 2 -13.80 -14.48 0.05
N GLU A 3 -13.00 -14.88 1.03
CA GLU A 3 -13.53 -15.62 2.16
C GLU A 3 -14.57 -14.78 2.90
N LYS A 4 -15.48 -15.44 3.61
CA LYS A 4 -16.44 -14.70 4.43
C LYS A 4 -15.74 -14.19 5.68
N PHE A 5 -15.53 -12.88 5.71
CA PHE A 5 -15.01 -12.21 6.90
C PHE A 5 -16.15 -11.64 7.73
N GLU A 6 -16.01 -11.64 9.02
CA GLU A 6 -16.98 -11.03 9.93
C GLU A 6 -16.38 -9.78 10.57
N PRO A 7 -17.06 -8.62 10.43
CA PRO A 7 -16.54 -7.38 11.04
C PRO A 7 -16.55 -7.46 12.57
N SER A 8 -15.44 -7.04 13.16
CA SER A 8 -15.37 -6.87 14.60
C SER A 8 -16.21 -5.68 15.04
N PRO A 9 -16.91 -5.75 16.18
CA PRO A 9 -17.73 -4.63 16.68
C PRO A 9 -16.89 -3.42 17.12
N TYR A 10 -15.59 -3.55 17.16
CA TYR A 10 -14.69 -2.46 17.59
C TYR A 10 -14.09 -1.66 16.44
N LEU A 11 -14.36 -2.04 15.19
CA LEU A 11 -13.69 -1.43 14.03
C LEU A 11 -13.96 0.07 13.90
N ASP A 12 -15.17 0.53 14.23
CA ASP A 12 -15.54 1.94 14.14
C ASP A 12 -14.73 2.82 15.09
N ARG A 13 -14.26 2.27 16.22
CA ARG A 13 -13.37 2.98 17.15
C ARG A 13 -12.04 3.34 16.49
N PHE A 14 -11.65 2.63 15.44
CA PHE A 14 -10.41 2.83 14.71
C PHE A 14 -10.66 3.44 13.33
N GLY A 15 -11.84 4.01 13.11
CA GLY A 15 -12.17 4.71 11.88
C GLY A 15 -12.56 3.81 10.71
N VAL A 16 -12.77 2.52 10.96
CA VAL A 16 -13.19 1.58 9.91
C VAL A 16 -14.70 1.47 9.94
N SER A 17 -15.38 2.34 9.19
CA SER A 17 -16.84 2.44 9.18
C SER A 17 -17.50 1.90 7.92
N ALA A 18 -16.76 1.81 6.82
CA ALA A 18 -17.26 1.23 5.56
C ALA A 18 -16.55 -0.10 5.30
N PHE A 19 -17.31 -1.11 4.86
CA PHE A 19 -16.76 -2.45 4.65
C PHE A 19 -16.69 -2.75 3.15
N ASP A 20 -15.49 -2.60 2.60
CA ASP A 20 -15.15 -2.91 1.21
C ASP A 20 -13.96 -3.88 1.24
N PRO A 21 -14.21 -5.17 1.54
CA PRO A 21 -13.14 -6.11 1.80
C PRO A 21 -12.36 -6.46 0.54
N GLY A 22 -11.06 -6.53 0.69
CA GLY A 22 -10.16 -6.90 -0.38
C GLY A 22 -8.74 -7.07 0.13
N TYR A 23 -7.83 -7.30 -0.79
CA TYR A 23 -6.42 -7.54 -0.48
C TYR A 23 -5.57 -6.39 -1.02
N ILE A 24 -4.54 -6.04 -0.25
CA ILE A 24 -3.43 -5.23 -0.73
C ILE A 24 -2.25 -6.19 -0.92
N TYR A 25 -1.57 -6.08 -2.05
CA TYR A 25 -0.41 -6.92 -2.32
C TYR A 25 0.81 -6.07 -2.62
N VAL A 26 1.98 -6.63 -2.31
CA VAL A 26 3.27 -6.03 -2.62
C VAL A 26 4.10 -7.09 -3.35
N ILE A 27 4.60 -6.72 -4.52
CA ILE A 27 5.42 -7.58 -5.36
C ILE A 27 6.74 -6.87 -5.64
N ARG A 28 7.85 -7.59 -5.51
CA ARG A 28 9.17 -7.08 -5.88
C ARG A 28 9.56 -7.62 -7.25
N SER A 29 10.07 -6.74 -8.12
CA SER A 29 10.67 -7.12 -9.38
C SER A 29 11.76 -6.12 -9.74
N GLN A 30 12.96 -6.60 -10.01
CA GLN A 30 14.09 -5.77 -10.45
C GLN A 30 14.35 -4.57 -9.51
N SER A 31 14.38 -4.80 -8.22
CA SER A 31 14.63 -3.78 -7.18
C SER A 31 13.53 -2.74 -7.05
N ARG A 32 12.37 -2.98 -7.62
CA ARG A 32 11.20 -2.11 -7.47
C ARG A 32 10.05 -2.87 -6.84
N LEU A 33 9.18 -2.13 -6.17
CA LEU A 33 7.99 -2.69 -5.55
C LEU A 33 6.75 -2.25 -6.31
N LYS A 34 5.86 -3.19 -6.59
CA LYS A 34 4.52 -2.91 -7.07
C LYS A 34 3.56 -3.06 -5.92
N ILE A 35 2.73 -2.04 -5.72
CA ILE A 35 1.71 -2.02 -4.67
C ILE A 35 0.36 -1.90 -5.33
N GLY A 36 -0.49 -2.89 -5.12
CA GLY A 36 -1.79 -2.92 -5.74
C GLY A 36 -2.84 -3.56 -4.85
N ARG A 37 -4.04 -3.68 -5.39
CA ARG A 37 -5.18 -4.24 -4.68
C ARG A 37 -5.91 -5.27 -5.53
N SER A 38 -6.62 -6.17 -4.87
CA SER A 38 -7.40 -7.19 -5.52
C SER A 38 -8.54 -7.65 -4.62
N THR A 39 -9.65 -8.07 -5.22
CA THR A 39 -10.72 -8.73 -4.49
C THR A 39 -10.52 -10.24 -4.39
N GLY A 40 -9.60 -10.80 -5.20
CA GLY A 40 -9.32 -12.24 -5.22
C GLY A 40 -7.84 -12.53 -5.04
N LYS A 41 -7.48 -13.18 -3.93
CA LYS A 41 -6.10 -13.50 -3.58
C LYS A 41 -5.43 -14.40 -4.61
N LEU A 42 -6.09 -15.51 -4.93
CA LEU A 42 -5.50 -16.52 -5.84
C LEU A 42 -5.35 -16.01 -7.27
N ASP A 43 -6.34 -15.26 -7.74
CA ASP A 43 -6.30 -14.71 -9.10
C ASP A 43 -5.13 -13.76 -9.28
N ARG A 44 -4.84 -12.95 -8.26
CA ARG A 44 -3.75 -11.99 -8.32
C ARG A 44 -2.39 -12.67 -8.29
N ILE A 45 -2.25 -13.75 -7.54
CA ILE A 45 -1.02 -14.55 -7.54
C ILE A 45 -0.76 -15.14 -8.93
N ARG A 46 -1.77 -15.69 -9.57
CA ARG A 46 -1.65 -16.25 -10.93
C ARG A 46 -1.23 -15.18 -11.94
N GLN A 47 -1.87 -14.02 -11.88
CA GLN A 47 -1.55 -12.90 -12.75
C GLN A 47 -0.11 -12.43 -12.55
N ALA A 48 0.32 -12.30 -11.31
CA ALA A 48 1.67 -11.88 -10.99
C ALA A 48 2.72 -12.82 -11.58
N ARG A 49 2.51 -14.12 -11.48
CA ARG A 49 3.41 -15.12 -12.05
C ARG A 49 3.44 -15.09 -13.58
N THR A 50 2.33 -14.70 -14.20
CA THR A 50 2.23 -14.60 -15.66
C THR A 50 2.97 -13.39 -16.19
N TRP A 51 2.79 -12.24 -15.54
CA TRP A 51 3.36 -10.97 -16.01
C TRP A 51 4.78 -10.72 -15.54
N LEU A 52 5.12 -11.27 -14.38
CA LEU A 52 6.40 -11.04 -13.73
C LEU A 52 6.99 -12.37 -13.30
N PRO A 53 7.48 -13.18 -14.26
CA PRO A 53 8.02 -14.50 -13.91
C PRO A 53 9.18 -14.44 -12.92
N ASP A 54 9.92 -13.32 -12.90
CA ASP A 54 10.99 -13.08 -11.93
C ASP A 54 10.50 -12.29 -10.71
N GLY A 55 9.21 -12.00 -10.64
CA GLY A 55 8.62 -11.26 -9.53
C GLY A 55 8.46 -12.11 -8.28
N GLU A 56 8.71 -11.50 -7.14
CA GLU A 56 8.51 -12.11 -5.83
C GLU A 56 7.31 -11.48 -5.15
N VAL A 57 6.31 -12.30 -4.80
CA VAL A 57 5.16 -11.83 -4.03
C VAL A 57 5.58 -11.76 -2.56
N LEU A 58 5.74 -10.54 -2.05
CA LEU A 58 6.17 -10.32 -0.67
C LEU A 58 5.02 -10.50 0.32
N GLY A 59 3.81 -10.17 -0.07
CA GLY A 59 2.65 -10.38 0.76
C GLY A 59 1.36 -10.02 0.06
N ILE A 60 0.28 -10.70 0.46
CA ILE A 60 -1.09 -10.40 0.04
C ILE A 60 -1.92 -10.43 1.32
N LYS A 61 -2.35 -9.25 1.77
CA LYS A 61 -2.96 -9.08 3.09
C LYS A 61 -4.37 -8.53 2.97
N PRO A 62 -5.35 -9.11 3.71
CA PRO A 62 -6.73 -8.65 3.65
C PRO A 62 -6.96 -7.41 4.52
N PHE A 63 -7.79 -6.50 4.02
CA PHE A 63 -8.18 -5.29 4.75
C PHE A 63 -9.65 -4.97 4.46
N TRP A 64 -10.35 -4.46 5.47
CA TRP A 64 -11.56 -3.69 5.23
C TRP A 64 -11.14 -2.37 4.57
N ASN A 65 -11.94 -1.80 3.72
CA ASN A 65 -11.61 -0.54 3.03
C ASN A 65 -10.32 -0.61 2.19
N HIS A 66 -10.06 -1.73 1.55
CA HIS A 66 -8.77 -1.95 0.86
C HIS A 66 -8.47 -0.87 -0.19
N ARG A 67 -9.50 -0.29 -0.83
CA ARG A 67 -9.31 0.78 -1.82
C ARG A 67 -8.79 2.06 -1.17
N VAL A 68 -9.36 2.43 -0.04
CA VAL A 68 -8.95 3.63 0.70
C VAL A 68 -7.55 3.45 1.27
N LEU A 69 -7.28 2.28 1.84
CA LEU A 69 -5.98 2.00 2.44
C LEU A 69 -4.86 1.92 1.40
N GLU A 70 -5.13 1.36 0.23
CA GLU A 70 -4.17 1.35 -0.87
C GLU A 70 -3.83 2.79 -1.28
N LYS A 71 -4.84 3.64 -1.39
CA LYS A 71 -4.63 5.05 -1.74
C LYS A 71 -3.75 5.75 -0.70
N TYR A 72 -4.01 5.54 0.58
CA TYR A 72 -3.18 6.12 1.65
C TYR A 72 -1.74 5.61 1.58
N LEU A 73 -1.56 4.34 1.32
CA LEU A 73 -0.25 3.73 1.18
C LEU A 73 0.51 4.34 0.01
N GLN A 74 -0.15 4.47 -1.15
CA GLN A 74 0.46 5.08 -2.32
C GLN A 74 0.84 6.55 -2.09
N LEU A 75 -0.02 7.30 -1.41
CA LEU A 75 0.28 8.70 -1.06
C LEU A 75 1.46 8.79 -0.09
N GLY A 76 1.51 7.89 0.89
CA GLY A 76 2.60 7.85 1.86
C GLY A 76 3.96 7.50 1.25
N LEU A 77 3.96 6.81 0.12
CA LEU A 77 5.17 6.42 -0.59
C LEU A 77 5.48 7.30 -1.80
N THR A 78 4.84 8.46 -1.90
CA THR A 78 4.96 9.37 -3.04
C THR A 78 6.41 9.69 -3.39
N MET A 79 7.28 9.89 -2.39
CA MET A 79 8.68 10.23 -2.65
C MET A 79 9.45 9.11 -3.37
N PHE A 80 8.95 7.90 -3.36
CA PHE A 80 9.58 6.76 -4.04
C PHE A 80 8.85 6.37 -5.32
N TRP A 81 7.80 7.11 -5.70
CA TRP A 81 7.01 6.77 -6.88
C TRP A 81 7.86 6.79 -8.14
N TYR A 82 7.77 5.71 -8.89
CA TYR A 82 8.45 5.56 -10.17
C TYR A 82 7.48 5.73 -11.33
N LYS A 83 6.47 4.87 -11.41
CA LYS A 83 5.54 4.84 -12.53
C LYS A 83 4.33 3.97 -12.15
N GLY A 84 3.10 4.44 -12.42
CA GLY A 84 1.90 3.66 -12.15
C GLY A 84 1.81 3.21 -10.70
N GLU A 85 1.80 1.91 -10.47
CA GLU A 85 1.78 1.30 -9.13
C GLU A 85 3.17 0.86 -8.68
N TRP A 86 4.23 1.28 -9.38
CA TRP A 86 5.60 0.90 -9.10
C TRP A 86 6.34 1.98 -8.31
N TYR A 87 7.14 1.54 -7.35
CA TYR A 87 7.93 2.38 -6.46
C TYR A 87 9.38 1.94 -6.49
N ASP A 88 10.30 2.89 -6.55
CA ASP A 88 11.74 2.66 -6.58
C ASP A 88 12.36 3.35 -5.37
N PHE A 89 12.83 2.56 -4.42
CA PHE A 89 13.37 3.10 -3.18
C PHE A 89 14.85 3.49 -3.32
N GLY A 90 15.49 3.10 -4.42
CA GLY A 90 16.87 3.51 -4.71
C GLY A 90 17.90 3.11 -3.65
N GLY A 91 17.67 1.99 -2.98
CA GLY A 91 18.55 1.54 -1.91
C GLY A 91 18.33 2.22 -0.56
N ASP A 92 17.26 3.00 -0.42
CA ASP A 92 16.93 3.64 0.85
C ASP A 92 16.58 2.58 1.90
N GLU A 93 17.07 2.77 3.12
CA GLU A 93 16.83 1.86 4.25
C GLU A 93 15.36 1.67 4.57
N PHE A 94 14.52 2.63 4.22
CA PHE A 94 13.09 2.56 4.43
C PHE A 94 12.45 1.38 3.71
N GLU A 95 13.01 0.93 2.59
CA GLU A 95 12.47 -0.21 1.83
C GLU A 95 12.38 -1.47 2.68
N GLU A 96 13.46 -1.83 3.36
CA GLU A 96 13.50 -3.03 4.22
C GLU A 96 12.51 -2.90 5.37
N SER A 97 12.47 -1.75 6.01
CA SER A 97 11.54 -1.47 7.09
C SER A 97 10.08 -1.59 6.63
N PHE A 98 9.78 -1.01 5.46
CA PHE A 98 8.45 -1.09 4.88
C PHE A 98 8.04 -2.54 4.59
N ILE A 99 8.93 -3.30 3.99
CA ILE A 99 8.67 -4.70 3.64
C ILE A 99 8.43 -5.53 4.91
N ASP A 100 9.28 -5.38 5.91
CA ASP A 100 9.16 -6.12 7.16
C ASP A 100 7.84 -5.83 7.86
N ASP A 101 7.45 -4.56 7.91
CA ASP A 101 6.19 -4.14 8.51
C ASP A 101 4.98 -4.65 7.74
N PHE A 102 5.07 -4.63 6.41
CA PHE A 102 3.97 -5.14 5.58
C PHE A 102 3.80 -6.65 5.72
N ILE A 103 4.90 -7.40 5.72
CA ILE A 103 4.86 -8.85 5.87
C ILE A 103 4.32 -9.25 7.25
N ALA A 104 4.49 -8.39 8.25
CA ALA A 104 4.00 -8.63 9.60
C ALA A 104 2.48 -8.60 9.73
N PHE A 105 1.76 -8.04 8.76
CA PHE A 105 0.30 -8.16 8.76
C PHE A 105 -0.09 -9.64 8.66
N ASP A 106 -1.24 -9.96 9.21
CA ASP A 106 -1.75 -11.34 9.19
C ASP A 106 -2.27 -11.70 7.79
N ASP A 107 -2.08 -12.95 7.39
CA ASP A 107 -2.53 -13.42 6.06
C ASP A 107 -4.04 -13.59 5.96
N ALA A 108 -4.74 -13.66 7.11
CA ALA A 108 -6.17 -13.97 7.15
C ALA A 108 -6.99 -13.05 8.05
N ASP A 109 -6.39 -12.41 9.05
CA ASP A 109 -7.13 -11.61 10.04
C ASP A 109 -7.38 -10.19 9.54
N ILE A 110 -8.46 -10.03 8.80
CA ILE A 110 -8.85 -8.75 8.21
C ILE A 110 -9.17 -7.68 9.27
N ASN A 111 -9.73 -8.08 10.41
CA ASN A 111 -10.06 -7.15 11.48
C ASN A 111 -8.81 -6.57 12.11
N ARG A 112 -7.87 -7.42 12.47
CA ARG A 112 -6.61 -7.01 13.08
C ARG A 112 -5.79 -6.14 12.12
N ASN A 113 -5.69 -6.55 10.85
CA ASN A 113 -4.94 -5.80 9.85
C ASN A 113 -5.49 -4.39 9.68
N SER A 114 -6.80 -4.25 9.62
CA SER A 114 -7.45 -2.95 9.43
C SER A 114 -7.21 -2.00 10.60
N ILE A 115 -7.11 -2.53 11.81
CA ILE A 115 -6.75 -1.76 13.00
C ILE A 115 -5.25 -1.41 12.97
N ASP A 116 -4.42 -2.38 12.70
CA ASP A 116 -2.96 -2.22 12.72
C ASP A 116 -2.46 -1.29 11.62
N PHE A 117 -3.20 -1.11 10.55
CA PHE A 117 -2.81 -0.23 9.45
C PHE A 117 -2.58 1.21 9.91
N ILE A 118 -3.35 1.68 10.86
CA ILE A 118 -3.18 3.04 11.43
C ILE A 118 -1.80 3.17 12.06
N TYR A 119 -1.42 2.19 12.86
CA TYR A 119 -0.10 2.16 13.50
C TYR A 119 1.01 2.05 12.48
N PHE A 120 0.82 1.23 11.47
CA PHE A 120 1.75 1.06 10.37
C PHE A 120 2.03 2.39 9.66
N MET A 121 0.99 3.14 9.30
CA MET A 121 1.13 4.43 8.64
C MET A 121 1.79 5.48 9.54
N ASN A 122 1.45 5.49 10.83
CA ASN A 122 2.00 6.46 11.76
C ASN A 122 3.45 6.18 12.13
N SER A 123 3.80 4.94 12.40
CA SER A 123 5.16 4.57 12.81
C SER A 123 6.18 4.73 11.69
N SER A 124 5.75 4.63 10.45
CA SER A 124 6.61 4.78 9.29
C SER A 124 6.76 6.24 8.81
N GLY A 125 5.95 7.14 9.34
CA GLY A 125 5.91 8.54 8.89
C GLY A 125 5.09 8.76 7.62
N MET A 126 4.53 7.73 7.03
CA MET A 126 3.75 7.84 5.80
C MET A 126 2.47 8.66 5.97
N SER A 127 1.91 8.69 7.18
CA SER A 127 0.69 9.47 7.45
C SER A 127 0.85 10.97 7.22
N GLU A 128 2.06 11.50 7.36
CA GLU A 128 2.34 12.92 7.12
C GLU A 128 2.09 13.30 5.66
N TYR A 129 2.52 12.47 4.72
CA TYR A 129 2.28 12.72 3.29
C TYR A 129 0.80 12.65 2.95
N THR A 130 0.09 11.71 3.53
CA THR A 130 -1.35 11.58 3.32
C THR A 130 -2.09 12.82 3.83
N LEU A 131 -1.71 13.32 5.00
CA LEU A 131 -2.29 14.53 5.58
C LEU A 131 -1.98 15.76 4.73
N GLU A 132 -0.73 15.92 4.30
CA GLU A 132 -0.31 17.02 3.43
C GLU A 132 -1.11 17.05 2.14
N PHE A 133 -1.29 15.90 1.50
CA PHE A 133 -2.10 15.78 0.29
C PHE A 133 -3.52 16.28 0.54
N SER A 134 -4.14 15.87 1.63
CA SER A 134 -5.51 16.29 1.99
C SER A 134 -5.60 17.79 2.22
N GLN A 135 -4.61 18.38 2.87
CA GLN A 135 -4.57 19.83 3.16
C GLN A 135 -4.37 20.66 1.89
N ARG A 136 -3.59 20.16 0.95
CA ARG A 136 -3.32 20.86 -0.32
C ARG A 136 -4.50 20.81 -1.27
N ASN A 137 -5.44 19.91 -1.06
CA ASN A 137 -6.63 19.74 -1.89
C ASN A 137 -6.31 19.64 -3.40
N VAL A 138 -5.30 18.85 -3.72
CA VAL A 138 -4.90 18.59 -5.11
C VAL A 138 -5.19 17.14 -5.48
N SER A 139 -5.29 16.85 -6.79
CA SER A 139 -5.47 15.48 -7.24
C SER A 139 -4.21 14.65 -6.97
N LYS A 140 -4.39 13.32 -6.80
CA LYS A 140 -3.28 12.40 -6.64
C LYS A 140 -2.27 12.51 -7.79
N ALA A 141 -2.76 12.60 -9.01
CA ALA A 141 -1.89 12.69 -10.18
C ALA A 141 -1.04 13.97 -10.18
N SER A 142 -1.64 15.11 -9.81
CA SER A 142 -0.92 16.37 -9.71
C SER A 142 0.13 16.33 -8.60
N PHE A 143 -0.22 15.77 -7.46
CA PHE A 143 0.70 15.66 -6.32
C PHE A 143 1.90 14.79 -6.69
N LEU A 144 1.68 13.63 -7.27
CA LEU A 144 2.75 12.72 -7.69
C LEU A 144 3.65 13.35 -8.75
N ARG A 145 3.07 14.14 -9.64
CA ARG A 145 3.83 14.84 -10.69
C ARG A 145 4.75 15.88 -10.09
N GLU A 146 4.28 16.68 -9.14
CA GLU A 146 5.10 17.67 -8.44
C GLU A 146 6.28 17.02 -7.73
N GLU A 147 6.03 15.97 -6.97
CA GLU A 147 7.07 15.26 -6.23
C GLU A 147 8.12 14.68 -7.16
N ARG A 148 7.71 14.13 -8.29
CA ARG A 148 8.63 13.58 -9.27
C ARG A 148 9.53 14.65 -9.88
N VAL A 149 8.98 15.82 -10.21
CA VAL A 149 9.76 16.94 -10.75
C VAL A 149 10.77 17.42 -9.73
N ASN A 150 10.37 17.61 -8.48
CA ASN A 150 11.26 18.05 -7.41
C ASN A 150 12.41 17.07 -7.18
N ARG A 151 12.13 15.77 -7.22
CA ARG A 151 13.15 14.73 -7.06
C ARG A 151 14.10 14.68 -8.26
N GLY A 152 13.55 14.77 -9.47
CA GLY A 152 14.33 14.74 -10.71
C GLY A 152 15.24 15.92 -10.87
N GLY A 153 14.77 17.13 -10.50
CA GLY A 153 15.53 18.36 -10.62
C GLY A 153 16.82 18.40 -9.81
N GLY A 154 16.91 17.60 -8.76
CA GLY A 154 18.10 17.51 -7.94
C GLY A 154 19.20 16.61 -8.51
N ASN A 155 18.94 15.89 -9.57
CA ASN A 155 19.83 14.87 -10.14
C ASN A 155 20.51 15.30 -11.44
N GLU A 156 20.25 16.48 -11.88
CA GLU A 156 20.89 17.02 -13.10
C GLU A 156 22.09 17.93 -12.76
#